data_7979379aded289de2550cb5fc1d01cfa
#
_entry.id   7979379aded289de2550cb5fc1d01cfa
#
_cell.length_a   1.000
_cell.length_b   1.000
_cell.length_c   1.000
_cell.angle_alpha   90.00
_cell.angle_beta   90.00
_cell.angle_gamma   90.00
#
_symmetry.space_group_name_H-M   'P 1'
#
loop_
_entity.id
_entity.type
_entity.pdbx_description
1 polymer ?
#
loop_
_entity_poly.entity_id
_entity_poly.type
_entity_poly.pdbx_seq_one_letter_code
_entity_poly.pdbx_strand_id
1 'polypeptide(L)'
;MRSILCDILSTVLPRRCSACGTPLDAKERFWCISCAFIWTRHVQPGLLRFEGRLNWAHSWSWLNLRNPEEKALVHDLKYGGNPLLGVELGRAMAMEWLEERTLGQTMHSQWSLVPVPLHPRRQRKRGYNQSMQLALGWSQCTDMTIAPLCVRSEAGRSFTRYNRSQRVARGNNPFSWKESASPLTPSTQGLIIIDDVVTTGSTLESMHGALRSQWPGPLAFVTLADAAR
;
A
#
# COMPACT_ATOMS: atom_id res chain seq x y z
N MET A 1 -0.25 16.52 32.99
CA MET A 1 0.60 15.68 33.88
C MET A 1 0.74 14.32 33.20
N ARG A 2 1.87 14.01 32.54
CA ARG A 2 2.20 12.64 32.14
C ARG A 2 2.48 11.87 33.44
N SER A 3 1.87 10.71 33.58
CA SER A 3 2.03 9.88 34.77
C SER A 3 3.48 9.40 34.88
N ILE A 4 4.10 9.52 36.06
CA ILE A 4 5.44 8.98 36.40
C ILE A 4 5.57 7.50 35.98
N LEU A 5 4.47 6.76 36.00
CA LEU A 5 4.41 5.39 35.47
C LEU A 5 4.73 5.29 33.96
N CYS A 6 4.28 6.25 33.15
CA CYS A 6 4.60 6.27 31.71
C CYS A 6 6.10 6.54 31.48
N ASP A 7 6.72 7.37 32.29
CA ASP A 7 8.15 7.68 32.17
C ASP A 7 9.02 6.49 32.62
N ILE A 8 8.64 5.79 33.68
CA ILE A 8 9.31 4.56 34.14
C ILE A 8 9.13 3.43 33.10
N LEU A 9 7.93 3.21 32.56
CA LEU A 9 7.67 2.22 31.53
C LEU A 9 8.43 2.51 30.23
N SER A 10 8.57 3.78 29.84
CA SER A 10 9.32 4.16 28.64
C SER A 10 10.84 3.96 28.80
N THR A 11 11.35 4.00 30.04
CA THR A 11 12.76 3.74 30.35
C THR A 11 13.06 2.24 30.36
N VAL A 12 12.13 1.41 30.85
CA VAL A 12 12.29 -0.05 30.94
C VAL A 12 11.96 -0.76 29.62
N LEU A 13 10.99 -0.24 28.85
CA LEU A 13 10.57 -0.76 27.54
C LEU A 13 10.53 0.39 26.50
N PRO A 14 11.70 0.88 26.05
CA PRO A 14 11.73 1.95 25.09
C PRO A 14 11.08 1.51 23.77
N ARG A 15 10.25 2.39 23.21
CA ARG A 15 9.75 2.18 21.84
C ARG A 15 10.95 2.09 20.90
N ARG A 16 10.87 1.18 19.94
CA ARG A 16 11.96 0.95 18.99
C ARG A 16 11.53 1.31 17.58
N CYS A 17 12.49 1.79 16.81
CA CYS A 17 12.32 2.05 15.39
C CYS A 17 11.94 0.76 14.64
N SER A 18 10.81 0.77 13.95
CA SER A 18 10.31 -0.38 13.17
C SER A 18 11.24 -0.79 12.02
N ALA A 19 12.20 0.06 11.66
CA ALA A 19 13.19 -0.22 10.62
C ALA A 19 14.52 -0.73 11.20
N CYS A 20 15.22 0.05 12.04
CA CYS A 20 16.56 -0.28 12.50
C CYS A 20 16.63 -0.78 13.95
N GLY A 21 15.52 -0.80 14.70
CA GLY A 21 15.47 -1.25 16.08
C GLY A 21 16.05 -0.28 17.12
N THR A 22 16.61 0.85 16.72
CA THR A 22 17.14 1.89 17.66
C THR A 22 16.02 2.41 18.56
N PRO A 23 16.27 2.69 19.86
CA PRO A 23 15.29 3.33 20.72
C PRO A 23 14.81 4.66 20.11
N LEU A 24 13.51 4.91 20.21
CA LEU A 24 12.88 6.12 19.70
C LEU A 24 12.84 7.22 20.74
N ASP A 25 13.08 8.46 20.31
CA ASP A 25 12.87 9.65 21.11
C ASP A 25 11.38 9.94 21.36
N ALA A 26 11.10 10.87 22.27
CA ALA A 26 9.73 11.23 22.64
C ALA A 26 8.89 11.77 21.48
N LYS A 27 9.54 12.38 20.48
CA LYS A 27 8.90 12.96 19.27
C LYS A 27 8.76 11.95 18.13
N GLU A 28 9.52 10.87 18.17
CA GLU A 28 9.48 9.81 17.16
C GLU A 28 8.39 8.80 17.50
N ARG A 29 7.71 8.29 16.50
CA ARG A 29 6.55 7.41 16.74
C ARG A 29 6.79 5.97 16.32
N PHE A 30 7.19 5.74 15.09
CA PHE A 30 7.38 4.42 14.50
C PHE A 30 8.78 4.22 13.92
N TRP A 31 9.44 5.29 13.50
CA TRP A 31 10.79 5.26 12.97
C TRP A 31 11.61 6.45 13.48
N CYS A 32 12.92 6.27 13.53
CA CYS A 32 13.86 7.30 13.97
C CYS A 32 14.16 8.29 12.83
N ILE A 33 14.65 9.47 13.19
CA ILE A 33 15.01 10.53 12.24
C ILE A 33 16.02 10.07 11.20
N SER A 34 16.98 9.20 11.59
CA SER A 34 18.00 8.66 10.68
C SER A 34 17.38 7.81 9.58
N CYS A 35 16.42 6.93 9.91
CA CYS A 35 15.72 6.14 8.92
C CYS A 35 14.84 7.01 8.03
N ALA A 36 14.10 7.97 8.59
CA ALA A 36 13.32 8.93 7.81
C ALA A 36 14.19 9.67 6.79
N PHE A 37 15.36 10.16 7.21
CA PHE A 37 16.29 10.88 6.34
C PHE A 37 16.86 10.01 5.21
N ILE A 38 17.14 8.73 5.48
CA ILE A 38 17.61 7.79 4.45
C ILE A 38 16.51 7.62 3.40
N TRP A 39 15.26 7.43 3.81
CA TRP A 39 14.15 7.18 2.87
C TRP A 39 13.88 8.38 1.96
N THR A 40 13.91 9.61 2.48
CA THR A 40 13.74 10.83 1.66
C THR A 40 14.87 11.07 0.66
N ARG A 41 16.07 10.53 0.90
CA ARG A 41 17.22 10.68 -0.03
C ARG A 41 17.34 9.57 -1.07
N HIS A 42 16.84 8.36 -0.77
CA HIS A 42 16.92 7.22 -1.68
C HIS A 42 15.76 7.13 -2.66
N VAL A 43 14.80 8.02 -2.56
CA VAL A 43 13.71 8.11 -3.51
C VAL A 43 14.25 8.64 -4.84
N GLN A 44 14.74 7.75 -5.66
CA GLN A 44 14.50 7.90 -7.09
C GLN A 44 13.09 7.32 -7.30
N PRO A 45 12.08 8.16 -7.50
CA PRO A 45 10.75 7.71 -7.85
C PRO A 45 10.88 6.91 -9.12
N GLY A 46 10.95 5.62 -8.96
CA GLY A 46 11.02 4.77 -10.12
C GLY A 46 9.62 4.60 -10.65
N LEU A 47 9.34 5.22 -11.76
CA LEU A 47 8.37 4.68 -12.70
C LEU A 47 8.67 3.18 -12.78
N LEU A 48 7.86 2.36 -12.10
CA LEU A 48 7.92 0.93 -12.24
C LEU A 48 7.60 0.63 -13.70
N ARG A 49 8.63 0.44 -14.51
CA ARG A 49 8.48 -0.11 -15.84
C ARG A 49 8.07 -1.57 -15.68
N PHE A 50 6.77 -1.79 -15.46
CA PHE A 50 6.24 -3.10 -15.76
C PHE A 50 6.28 -3.24 -17.28
N GLU A 51 7.25 -3.99 -17.77
CA GLU A 51 7.25 -4.57 -19.12
C GLU A 51 6.08 -5.58 -19.20
N GLY A 52 4.88 -5.12 -18.97
CA GLY A 52 3.69 -5.90 -18.89
C GLY A 52 2.62 -5.36 -19.84
N ARG A 53 1.82 -6.25 -20.31
CA ARG A 53 0.71 -6.12 -21.26
C ARG A 53 -0.40 -5.15 -20.81
N LEU A 54 -0.24 -4.44 -19.68
CA LEU A 54 -1.26 -3.58 -19.10
C LEU A 54 -0.90 -2.12 -19.33
N ASN A 55 -1.85 -1.38 -19.86
CA ASN A 55 -1.72 0.05 -20.08
C ASN A 55 -2.03 0.79 -18.75
N TRP A 56 -1.00 0.99 -17.93
CA TRP A 56 -1.09 1.79 -16.71
C TRP A 56 -0.89 3.26 -17.07
N ALA A 57 -1.75 4.12 -16.55
CA ALA A 57 -1.56 5.56 -16.67
C ALA A 57 -0.29 5.99 -15.92
N HIS A 58 -0.12 5.47 -14.71
CA HIS A 58 1.05 5.71 -13.87
C HIS A 58 1.30 4.53 -12.93
N SER A 59 2.57 4.36 -12.54
CA SER A 59 2.99 3.36 -11.57
C SER A 59 4.12 3.90 -10.70
N TRP A 60 4.01 3.75 -9.38
CA TRP A 60 4.97 4.29 -8.43
C TRP A 60 5.18 3.37 -7.23
N SER A 61 6.42 3.29 -6.74
CA SER A 61 6.78 2.60 -5.51
C SER A 61 7.77 3.41 -4.71
N TRP A 62 7.56 3.49 -3.40
CA TRP A 62 8.38 4.33 -2.53
C TRP A 62 9.66 3.63 -2.09
N LEU A 63 9.59 2.48 -1.43
CA LEU A 63 10.71 1.77 -0.83
C LEU A 63 11.25 0.65 -1.71
N ASN A 64 12.49 0.21 -1.41
CA ASN A 64 13.15 -0.90 -2.10
C ASN A 64 13.52 -2.00 -1.10
N LEU A 65 12.98 -3.20 -1.26
CA LEU A 65 13.20 -4.31 -0.32
C LEU A 65 14.60 -4.94 -0.35
N ARG A 66 15.53 -4.42 -1.12
CA ARG A 66 16.96 -4.78 -0.99
C ARG A 66 17.60 -4.17 0.25
N ASN A 67 17.04 -3.05 0.73
CA ASN A 67 17.48 -2.41 1.96
C ASN A 67 16.91 -3.16 3.17
N PRO A 68 17.75 -3.64 4.11
CA PRO A 68 17.30 -4.39 5.29
C PRO A 68 16.35 -3.61 6.19
N GLU A 69 16.55 -2.31 6.37
CA GLU A 69 15.72 -1.45 7.21
C GLU A 69 14.32 -1.27 6.61
N GLU A 70 14.23 -1.10 5.30
CA GLU A 70 12.96 -1.00 4.58
C GLU A 70 12.21 -2.34 4.59
N LYS A 71 12.94 -3.44 4.46
CA LYS A 71 12.39 -4.80 4.59
C LYS A 71 11.84 -5.05 6.00
N ALA A 72 12.56 -4.61 7.06
CA ALA A 72 12.12 -4.72 8.44
C ALA A 72 10.84 -3.91 8.68
N LEU A 73 10.76 -2.69 8.16
CA LEU A 73 9.58 -1.83 8.25
C LEU A 73 8.34 -2.47 7.61
N VAL A 74 8.49 -3.02 6.39
CA VAL A 74 7.41 -3.74 5.71
C VAL A 74 7.02 -5.02 6.45
N HIS A 75 7.97 -5.69 7.09
CA HIS A 75 7.70 -6.84 7.94
C HIS A 75 6.89 -6.43 9.17
N ASP A 76 7.25 -5.35 9.84
CA ASP A 76 6.52 -4.83 11.01
C ASP A 76 5.10 -4.40 10.63
N LEU A 77 4.91 -3.73 9.48
CA LEU A 77 3.59 -3.44 8.91
C LEU A 77 2.73 -4.70 8.73
N LYS A 78 3.34 -5.84 8.40
CA LYS A 78 2.61 -7.10 8.15
C LYS A 78 2.34 -7.92 9.40
N TYR A 79 3.23 -7.85 10.39
CA TYR A 79 3.26 -8.79 11.51
C TYR A 79 3.36 -8.13 12.89
N GLY A 80 3.69 -6.85 12.97
CA GLY A 80 3.81 -6.11 14.23
C GLY A 80 2.48 -5.79 14.93
N GLY A 81 1.34 -6.07 14.28
CA GLY A 81 0.02 -5.89 14.89
C GLY A 81 -0.40 -4.43 15.08
N ASN A 82 0.30 -3.48 14.49
CA ASN A 82 0.02 -2.05 14.66
C ASN A 82 -0.53 -1.40 13.38
N PRO A 83 -1.85 -1.23 13.24
CA PRO A 83 -2.45 -0.62 12.06
C PRO A 83 -2.06 0.86 11.86
N LEU A 84 -1.74 1.59 12.94
CA LEU A 84 -1.34 2.99 12.85
C LEU A 84 0.01 3.19 12.13
N LEU A 85 0.89 2.19 12.16
CA LEU A 85 2.10 2.19 11.35
C LEU A 85 1.74 2.33 9.86
N GLY A 86 0.73 1.59 9.39
CA GLY A 86 0.27 1.67 8.00
C GLY A 86 -0.31 3.05 7.64
N VAL A 87 -1.02 3.70 8.57
CA VAL A 87 -1.54 5.05 8.35
C VAL A 87 -0.40 6.07 8.24
N GLU A 88 0.60 6.01 9.11
CA GLU A 88 1.74 6.93 9.03
C GLU A 88 2.60 6.70 7.77
N LEU A 89 2.79 5.43 7.38
CA LEU A 89 3.46 5.11 6.11
C LEU A 89 2.68 5.63 4.90
N GLY A 90 1.36 5.52 4.91
CA GLY A 90 0.50 6.05 3.86
C GLY A 90 0.60 7.58 3.75
N ARG A 91 0.70 8.29 4.87
CA ARG A 91 0.96 9.75 4.89
C ARG A 91 2.31 10.09 4.29
N ALA A 92 3.37 9.39 4.73
CA ALA A 92 4.72 9.63 4.22
C ALA A 92 4.80 9.36 2.72
N MET A 93 4.21 8.26 2.23
CA MET A 93 4.10 7.97 0.80
C MET A 93 3.39 9.08 0.03
N ALA A 94 2.28 9.61 0.56
CA ALA A 94 1.52 10.67 -0.09
C ALA A 94 2.31 11.97 -0.16
N MET A 95 3.04 12.31 0.89
CA MET A 95 3.88 13.52 0.91
C MET A 95 5.00 13.45 -0.13
N GLU A 96 5.72 12.34 -0.19
CA GLU A 96 6.75 12.12 -1.20
C GLU A 96 6.18 12.18 -2.63
N TRP A 97 5.01 11.56 -2.84
CA TRP A 97 4.34 11.57 -4.12
C TRP A 97 3.89 12.97 -4.56
N LEU A 98 3.43 13.81 -3.62
CA LEU A 98 3.04 15.20 -3.89
C LEU A 98 4.25 16.10 -4.20
N GLU A 99 5.41 15.81 -3.62
CA GLU A 99 6.66 16.52 -3.91
C GLU A 99 7.20 16.17 -5.30
N GLU A 100 6.84 15.03 -5.84
CA GLU A 100 7.22 14.63 -7.18
C GLU A 100 6.42 15.41 -8.23
N ARG A 101 7.04 16.45 -8.82
CA ARG A 101 6.41 17.41 -9.72
C ARG A 101 5.70 16.81 -10.93
N THR A 102 6.11 15.61 -11.36
CA THR A 102 5.59 14.95 -12.58
C THR A 102 4.26 14.24 -12.33
N LEU A 103 4.04 13.68 -11.14
CA LEU A 103 2.86 12.90 -10.80
C LEU A 103 1.82 13.70 -10.03
N GLY A 104 2.26 14.55 -9.09
CA GLY A 104 1.37 15.30 -8.21
C GLY A 104 0.49 16.33 -8.92
N GLN A 105 0.89 16.81 -10.10
CA GLN A 105 0.13 17.82 -10.84
C GLN A 105 -1.04 17.26 -11.66
N THR A 106 -1.06 15.98 -11.98
CA THR A 106 -2.06 15.37 -12.85
C THR A 106 -3.08 14.50 -12.12
N MET A 107 -2.81 14.11 -10.88
CA MET A 107 -3.67 13.21 -10.10
C MET A 107 -4.15 13.90 -8.81
N HIS A 108 -5.22 14.64 -8.87
CA HIS A 108 -5.80 15.38 -7.75
C HIS A 108 -7.00 14.66 -7.11
N SER A 109 -7.74 15.38 -6.29
CA SER A 109 -8.96 14.97 -5.55
C SER A 109 -10.03 14.25 -6.39
N GLN A 110 -9.93 14.28 -7.70
CA GLN A 110 -10.80 13.55 -8.64
C GLN A 110 -10.40 12.10 -8.87
N TRP A 111 -9.31 11.62 -8.26
CA TRP A 111 -8.92 10.21 -8.28
C TRP A 111 -9.34 9.51 -6.99
N SER A 112 -9.72 8.25 -7.08
CA SER A 112 -10.09 7.46 -5.92
C SER A 112 -9.07 6.37 -5.64
N LEU A 113 -8.76 6.14 -4.36
CA LEU A 113 -7.85 5.10 -3.90
C LEU A 113 -8.58 3.76 -3.79
N VAL A 114 -8.06 2.75 -4.43
CA VAL A 114 -8.61 1.39 -4.37
C VAL A 114 -7.63 0.48 -3.62
N PRO A 115 -7.83 0.27 -2.30
CA PRO A 115 -6.96 -0.62 -1.55
C PRO A 115 -7.12 -2.07 -2.00
N VAL A 116 -6.00 -2.76 -2.22
CA VAL A 116 -6.01 -4.20 -2.55
C VAL A 116 -6.62 -4.98 -1.39
N PRO A 117 -7.68 -5.77 -1.62
CA PRO A 117 -8.31 -6.53 -0.55
C PRO A 117 -7.43 -7.70 -0.11
N LEU A 118 -7.27 -7.83 1.20
CA LEU A 118 -6.57 -8.94 1.81
C LEU A 118 -7.46 -10.19 1.82
N HIS A 119 -6.85 -11.36 1.67
CA HIS A 119 -7.59 -12.64 1.82
C HIS A 119 -8.21 -12.73 3.23
N PRO A 120 -9.49 -13.11 3.40
CA PRO A 120 -10.20 -13.10 4.69
C PRO A 120 -9.46 -13.81 5.82
N ARG A 121 -8.80 -14.94 5.54
CA ARG A 121 -7.97 -15.63 6.55
C ARG A 121 -6.76 -14.82 7.01
N ARG A 122 -6.11 -14.11 6.07
CA ARG A 122 -4.97 -13.25 6.41
C ARG A 122 -5.44 -12.04 7.19
N GLN A 123 -6.59 -11.48 6.84
CA GLN A 123 -7.20 -10.36 7.57
C GLN A 123 -7.57 -10.76 9.00
N ARG A 124 -8.17 -11.94 9.21
CA ARG A 124 -8.42 -12.47 10.55
C ARG A 124 -7.15 -12.68 11.36
N LYS A 125 -6.07 -13.18 10.73
CA LYS A 125 -4.77 -13.40 11.41
C LYS A 125 -4.06 -12.09 11.75
N ARG A 126 -4.11 -11.09 10.86
CA ARG A 126 -3.40 -9.80 11.01
C ARG A 126 -4.20 -8.74 11.75
N GLY A 127 -5.54 -8.89 11.82
CA GLY A 127 -6.45 -7.93 12.43
C GLY A 127 -6.81 -6.75 11.50
N TYR A 128 -6.03 -6.47 10.46
CA TYR A 128 -6.24 -5.36 9.53
C TYR A 128 -5.74 -5.66 8.10
N ASN A 129 -6.18 -4.83 7.14
CA ASN A 129 -5.68 -4.82 5.78
C ASN A 129 -4.63 -3.70 5.63
N GLN A 130 -3.39 -4.05 5.31
CA GLN A 130 -2.27 -3.12 5.16
C GLN A 130 -2.54 -2.06 4.10
N SER A 131 -3.02 -2.48 2.93
CA SER A 131 -3.32 -1.57 1.82
C SER A 131 -4.42 -0.57 2.18
N MET A 132 -5.39 -0.97 3.04
CA MET A 132 -6.40 -0.06 3.59
C MET A 132 -5.78 0.96 4.55
N GLN A 133 -4.85 0.55 5.41
CA GLN A 133 -4.18 1.48 6.33
C GLN A 133 -3.31 2.49 5.56
N LEU A 134 -2.61 2.05 4.53
CA LEU A 134 -1.87 2.95 3.62
C LEU A 134 -2.84 3.94 2.94
N ALA A 135 -3.97 3.47 2.43
CA ALA A 135 -4.98 4.33 1.81
C ALA A 135 -5.55 5.38 2.79
N LEU A 136 -5.80 4.98 4.05
CA LEU A 136 -6.26 5.91 5.10
C LEU A 136 -5.25 7.03 5.36
N GLY A 137 -3.98 6.71 5.43
CA GLY A 137 -2.92 7.71 5.60
C GLY A 137 -2.78 8.61 4.38
N TRP A 138 -2.80 8.03 3.19
CA TRP A 138 -2.71 8.75 1.91
C TRP A 138 -3.85 9.75 1.72
N SER A 139 -5.09 9.33 1.97
CA SER A 139 -6.27 10.18 1.81
C SER A 139 -6.28 11.41 2.74
N GLN A 140 -5.59 11.34 3.88
CA GLN A 140 -5.47 12.48 4.80
C GLN A 140 -4.55 13.60 4.28
N CYS A 141 -3.73 13.31 3.27
CA CYS A 141 -2.81 14.28 2.65
C CYS A 141 -3.25 14.75 1.26
N THR A 142 -4.16 14.03 0.60
CA THR A 142 -4.47 14.24 -0.82
C THR A 142 -5.93 14.55 -1.11
N ASP A 143 -6.81 14.53 -0.12
CA ASP A 143 -8.28 14.64 -0.26
C ASP A 143 -8.90 13.59 -1.23
N MET A 144 -8.13 12.57 -1.63
CA MET A 144 -8.64 11.47 -2.45
C MET A 144 -9.59 10.59 -1.66
N THR A 145 -10.71 10.22 -2.26
CA THR A 145 -11.66 9.30 -1.64
C THR A 145 -11.15 7.87 -1.66
N ILE A 146 -11.48 7.09 -0.61
CA ILE A 146 -11.16 5.66 -0.57
C ILE A 146 -12.37 4.89 -1.09
N ALA A 147 -12.15 4.09 -2.12
CA ALA A 147 -13.17 3.29 -2.79
C ALA A 147 -12.78 1.80 -2.76
N PRO A 148 -13.21 1.00 -1.78
CA PRO A 148 -12.93 -0.43 -1.72
C PRO A 148 -13.82 -1.20 -2.71
N LEU A 149 -13.49 -1.08 -4.00
CA LEU A 149 -14.30 -1.56 -5.13
C LEU A 149 -14.17 -3.07 -5.39
N CYS A 150 -13.17 -3.73 -4.82
CA CYS A 150 -12.93 -5.14 -5.07
C CYS A 150 -13.03 -5.98 -3.80
N VAL A 151 -13.37 -7.25 -3.99
CA VAL A 151 -13.28 -8.31 -2.99
C VAL A 151 -12.31 -9.39 -3.46
N ARG A 152 -11.69 -10.08 -2.50
CA ARG A 152 -10.87 -11.25 -2.77
C ARG A 152 -11.62 -12.51 -2.37
N SER A 153 -11.84 -13.43 -3.32
CA SER A 153 -12.55 -14.68 -3.06
C SER A 153 -11.74 -15.66 -2.21
N GLU A 154 -12.43 -16.47 -1.39
CA GLU A 154 -11.81 -17.56 -0.63
C GLU A 154 -11.39 -18.75 -1.49
N ALA A 155 -11.88 -18.86 -2.72
CA ALA A 155 -11.71 -19.99 -3.63
C ALA A 155 -10.28 -20.28 -4.10
N GLY A 156 -9.28 -19.53 -3.64
CA GLY A 156 -7.87 -19.64 -4.04
C GLY A 156 -7.10 -20.90 -3.59
N ARG A 157 -7.77 -21.95 -3.08
CA ARG A 157 -7.08 -23.18 -2.62
C ARG A 157 -6.71 -24.19 -3.71
N SER A 158 -7.32 -24.13 -4.89
CA SER A 158 -7.15 -25.15 -5.92
C SER A 158 -6.09 -24.85 -6.99
N PHE A 159 -5.34 -23.74 -6.89
CA PHE A 159 -4.61 -23.18 -8.03
C PHE A 159 -3.09 -23.28 -8.01
N THR A 160 -2.52 -24.09 -7.14
CA THR A 160 -1.06 -24.31 -7.06
C THR A 160 -0.48 -25.04 -8.27
N ARG A 161 -1.32 -25.58 -9.17
CA ARG A 161 -0.90 -26.38 -10.33
C ARG A 161 -0.91 -25.65 -11.68
N TYR A 162 -1.36 -24.39 -11.77
CA TYR A 162 -1.49 -23.72 -13.06
C TYR A 162 -0.54 -22.54 -13.23
N ASN A 163 0.05 -22.41 -14.43
CA ASN A 163 0.88 -21.30 -14.84
C ASN A 163 0.07 -19.99 -14.90
N ARG A 164 0.76 -18.85 -14.72
CA ARG A 164 0.19 -17.49 -14.67
C ARG A 164 -0.78 -17.18 -15.82
N SER A 165 -0.38 -17.49 -17.07
CA SER A 165 -1.19 -17.27 -18.27
C SER A 165 -2.46 -18.12 -18.32
N GLN A 166 -2.41 -19.34 -17.78
CA GLN A 166 -3.56 -20.25 -17.72
C GLN A 166 -4.63 -19.82 -16.71
N ARG A 167 -4.26 -19.08 -15.66
CA ARG A 167 -5.20 -18.54 -14.67
C ARG A 167 -6.06 -17.43 -15.26
N VAL A 168 -5.44 -16.51 -15.99
CA VAL A 168 -6.12 -15.38 -16.64
C VAL A 168 -7.04 -15.88 -17.77
N ALA A 169 -6.58 -16.83 -18.57
CA ALA A 169 -7.33 -17.36 -19.72
C ALA A 169 -8.59 -18.16 -19.33
N ARG A 170 -8.69 -18.66 -18.09
CA ARG A 170 -9.82 -19.48 -17.60
C ARG A 170 -10.80 -18.74 -16.68
N GLY A 171 -10.74 -17.42 -16.59
CA GLY A 171 -11.66 -16.62 -15.76
C GLY A 171 -11.44 -16.76 -14.25
N ASN A 172 -10.31 -17.31 -13.81
CA ASN A 172 -9.99 -17.53 -12.39
C ASN A 172 -9.23 -16.36 -11.75
N ASN A 173 -9.78 -15.15 -11.88
CA ASN A 173 -9.26 -13.99 -11.16
C ASN A 173 -9.61 -14.12 -9.67
N PRO A 174 -8.62 -14.03 -8.72
CA PRO A 174 -8.90 -14.06 -7.30
C PRO A 174 -9.62 -12.80 -6.81
N PHE A 175 -9.74 -11.77 -7.62
CA PHE A 175 -10.46 -10.54 -7.32
C PHE A 175 -11.67 -10.39 -8.23
N SER A 176 -12.72 -9.83 -7.68
CA SER A 176 -13.92 -9.42 -8.42
C SER A 176 -14.40 -8.06 -7.95
N TRP A 177 -15.16 -7.37 -8.80
CA TRP A 177 -15.86 -6.16 -8.41
C TRP A 177 -16.82 -6.46 -7.27
N LYS A 178 -16.89 -5.56 -6.29
CA LYS A 178 -17.76 -5.69 -5.13
C LYS A 178 -19.14 -5.11 -5.47
N GLU A 179 -20.16 -5.95 -5.59
CA GLU A 179 -21.53 -5.52 -5.94
C GLU A 179 -22.10 -4.47 -4.98
N SER A 180 -21.76 -4.57 -3.69
CA SER A 180 -22.16 -3.61 -2.65
C SER A 180 -21.18 -2.42 -2.51
N ALA A 181 -20.30 -2.18 -3.49
CA ALA A 181 -19.40 -1.03 -3.44
C ALA A 181 -20.23 0.27 -3.49
N SER A 182 -19.87 1.24 -2.67
CA SER A 182 -20.42 2.58 -2.80
C SER A 182 -20.13 3.11 -4.20
N PRO A 183 -21.11 3.77 -4.84
CA PRO A 183 -20.88 4.33 -6.16
C PRO A 183 -19.73 5.34 -6.13
N LEU A 184 -18.93 5.33 -7.18
CA LEU A 184 -17.92 6.35 -7.39
C LEU A 184 -18.61 7.72 -7.56
N THR A 185 -17.96 8.77 -7.11
CA THR A 185 -18.51 10.13 -7.35
C THR A 185 -18.52 10.42 -8.85
N PRO A 186 -19.50 11.17 -9.36
CA PRO A 186 -19.54 11.55 -10.78
C PRO A 186 -18.29 12.29 -11.26
N SER A 187 -17.57 12.94 -10.34
CA SER A 187 -16.32 13.65 -10.61
C SER A 187 -15.08 12.73 -10.65
N THR A 188 -15.22 11.43 -10.34
CA THR A 188 -14.07 10.51 -10.36
C THR A 188 -13.53 10.36 -11.79
N GLN A 189 -12.27 10.76 -11.98
CA GLN A 189 -11.60 10.70 -13.29
C GLN A 189 -10.66 9.50 -13.42
N GLY A 190 -10.19 8.93 -12.31
CA GLY A 190 -9.28 7.80 -12.33
C GLY A 190 -9.26 7.01 -11.02
N LEU A 191 -8.69 5.82 -11.06
CA LEU A 191 -8.51 4.96 -9.89
C LEU A 191 -7.03 4.65 -9.67
N ILE A 192 -6.60 4.72 -8.41
CA ILE A 192 -5.25 4.35 -7.98
C ILE A 192 -5.35 3.09 -7.12
N ILE A 193 -4.83 1.98 -7.61
CA ILE A 193 -4.67 0.77 -6.80
C ILE A 193 -3.52 1.00 -5.83
N ILE A 194 -3.77 0.80 -4.53
CA ILE A 194 -2.74 0.91 -3.49
C ILE A 194 -2.50 -0.44 -2.83
N ASP A 195 -1.20 -0.84 -2.72
CA ASP A 195 -0.78 -2.11 -2.11
C ASP A 195 0.48 -1.93 -1.25
N ASP A 196 0.80 -2.91 -0.41
CA ASP A 196 1.99 -2.89 0.43
C ASP A 196 3.27 -3.24 -0.36
N VAL A 197 3.28 -4.29 -1.14
CA VAL A 197 4.48 -4.75 -1.86
C VAL A 197 4.15 -5.29 -3.24
N VAL A 198 4.87 -4.79 -4.21
CA VAL A 198 4.91 -5.41 -5.53
C VAL A 198 6.11 -6.35 -5.64
N THR A 199 5.87 -7.55 -6.18
CA THR A 199 6.92 -8.53 -6.50
C THR A 199 6.89 -8.83 -8.00
N THR A 200 6.10 -9.79 -8.43
CA THR A 200 5.88 -10.15 -9.84
C THR A 200 4.79 -9.32 -10.52
N GLY A 201 4.10 -8.45 -9.80
CA GLY A 201 2.95 -7.68 -10.31
C GLY A 201 1.65 -8.48 -10.50
N SER A 202 1.64 -9.79 -10.21
CA SER A 202 0.46 -10.63 -10.45
C SER A 202 -0.80 -10.19 -9.67
N THR A 203 -0.63 -9.63 -8.48
CA THR A 203 -1.73 -9.03 -7.71
C THR A 203 -2.31 -7.83 -8.44
N LEU A 204 -1.45 -6.94 -8.92
CA LEU A 204 -1.86 -5.73 -9.64
C LEU A 204 -2.53 -6.06 -10.98
N GLU A 205 -2.01 -7.04 -11.74
CA GLU A 205 -2.65 -7.51 -12.97
C GLU A 205 -4.05 -8.08 -12.71
N SER A 206 -4.19 -8.86 -11.64
CA SER A 206 -5.47 -9.43 -11.25
C SER A 206 -6.46 -8.35 -10.80
N MET A 207 -6.00 -7.36 -10.02
CA MET A 207 -6.80 -6.19 -9.64
C MET A 207 -7.20 -5.35 -10.86
N HIS A 208 -6.26 -5.12 -11.78
CA HIS A 208 -6.56 -4.42 -13.04
C HIS A 208 -7.68 -5.12 -13.80
N GLY A 209 -7.60 -6.45 -13.99
CA GLY A 209 -8.65 -7.22 -14.66
C GLY A 209 -10.01 -7.12 -13.97
N ALA A 210 -10.04 -7.16 -12.64
CA ALA A 210 -11.27 -7.01 -11.87
C ALA A 210 -11.89 -5.62 -12.01
N LEU A 211 -11.08 -4.57 -11.98
CA LEU A 211 -11.55 -3.18 -12.12
C LEU A 211 -12.00 -2.88 -13.55
N ARG A 212 -11.28 -3.34 -14.57
CA ARG A 212 -11.62 -3.13 -15.98
C ARG A 212 -12.97 -3.71 -16.38
N SER A 213 -13.50 -4.67 -15.63
CA SER A 213 -14.85 -5.21 -15.90
C SER A 213 -15.97 -4.17 -15.73
N GLN A 214 -15.74 -3.11 -14.93
CA GLN A 214 -16.75 -2.10 -14.59
C GLN A 214 -16.23 -0.66 -14.74
N TRP A 215 -14.92 -0.46 -14.88
CA TRP A 215 -14.28 0.84 -14.96
C TRP A 215 -13.47 1.01 -16.26
N PRO A 216 -13.94 1.83 -17.22
CA PRO A 216 -13.23 2.08 -18.48
C PRO A 216 -12.14 3.16 -18.36
N GLY A 217 -12.18 3.99 -17.31
CA GLY A 217 -11.30 5.14 -17.12
C GLY A 217 -9.85 4.78 -16.79
N PRO A 218 -8.99 5.78 -16.57
CA PRO A 218 -7.58 5.58 -16.24
C PRO A 218 -7.40 4.76 -14.96
N LEU A 219 -6.38 3.89 -14.96
CA LEU A 219 -5.91 3.14 -13.81
C LEU A 219 -4.44 3.43 -13.56
N ALA A 220 -4.10 3.70 -12.32
CA ALA A 220 -2.74 3.80 -11.82
C ALA A 220 -2.54 2.85 -10.65
N PHE A 221 -1.30 2.63 -10.24
CA PHE A 221 -1.03 1.95 -8.98
C PHE A 221 0.13 2.58 -8.23
N VAL A 222 0.04 2.48 -6.91
CA VAL A 222 1.10 2.87 -5.98
C VAL A 222 1.34 1.75 -4.99
N THR A 223 2.60 1.53 -4.63
CA THR A 223 2.97 0.52 -3.63
C THR A 223 3.95 1.09 -2.62
N LEU A 224 3.87 0.60 -1.37
CA LEU A 224 4.84 0.99 -0.35
C LEU A 224 6.24 0.55 -0.76
N ALA A 225 6.41 -0.67 -1.28
CA ALA A 225 7.72 -1.19 -1.62
C ALA A 225 7.73 -2.05 -2.89
N ASP A 226 8.88 -2.03 -3.57
CA ASP A 226 9.21 -2.91 -4.69
C ASP A 226 10.24 -3.97 -4.27
N ALA A 227 9.93 -5.24 -4.52
CA ALA A 227 10.83 -6.36 -4.25
C ALA A 227 11.65 -6.80 -5.48
N ALA A 228 11.38 -6.23 -6.65
CA ALA A 228 12.06 -6.59 -7.91
C ALA A 228 13.28 -5.72 -8.22
N ARG A 229 13.44 -4.59 -7.50
CA ARG A 229 14.56 -3.64 -7.65
C ARG A 229 15.74 -3.98 -6.78
#